data_6923fe8a2015c01b0b7a9e01148de30a
#
_entry.id   6923fe8a2015c01b0b7a9e01148de30a
#
_cell.length_a   1.000
_cell.length_b   1.000
_cell.length_c   1.000
_cell.angle_alpha   90.00
_cell.angle_beta   90.00
_cell.angle_gamma   90.00
#
_symmetry.space_group_name_H-M   'P 1'
#
loop_
_entity.id
_entity.type
_entity.pdbx_description
1 polymer ?
#
loop_
_entity_poly.entity_id
_entity_poly.type
_entity_poly.pdbx_seq_one_letter_code
_entity_poly.pdbx_strand_id
1 'polypeptide(L)'
;PVWWFRLTTKTENFFDEVFTPEFAFKFVNITKIYAIPKPFLKDKQVRTYITHGAPALPVITLYLNSVKLRLVMGVFSFVFGWKLSLWTKTKQFWSVPAVSEQKRKKYLRTVAKDIKKDIK
;
A
#
# COMPACT_ATOMS: atom_id res chain seq x y z
N PRO A 1 -9.57 0.87 4.53
CA PRO A 1 -10.68 0.85 3.58
C PRO A 1 -10.47 1.83 2.43
N VAL A 2 -11.15 1.57 1.32
CA VAL A 2 -11.14 2.44 0.14
C VAL A 2 -12.48 3.16 0.02
N TRP A 3 -12.41 4.48 -0.08
CA TRP A 3 -13.55 5.36 -0.31
C TRP A 3 -13.28 6.21 -1.55
N TRP A 4 -14.21 6.25 -2.49
CA TRP A 4 -14.07 7.04 -3.72
C TRP A 4 -12.75 6.78 -4.46
N PHE A 5 -12.34 5.49 -4.55
CA PHE A 5 -11.07 5.06 -5.15
C PHE A 5 -9.82 5.73 -4.56
N ARG A 6 -9.86 6.10 -3.29
CA ARG A 6 -8.71 6.65 -2.53
C ARG A 6 -8.60 6.01 -1.15
N LEU A 7 -7.46 6.17 -0.53
CA LEU A 7 -7.25 5.81 0.87
C LEU A 7 -8.02 6.76 1.80
N THR A 8 -8.21 6.35 3.04
CA THR A 8 -8.90 7.21 4.02
C THR A 8 -8.06 8.44 4.34
N THR A 9 -8.71 9.54 4.72
CA THR A 9 -8.04 10.78 5.12
C THR A 9 -7.02 10.55 6.24
N LYS A 10 -7.32 9.68 7.20
CA LYS A 10 -6.37 9.32 8.27
C LYS A 10 -5.10 8.67 7.73
N THR A 11 -5.20 7.84 6.70
CA THR A 11 -4.04 7.19 6.08
C THR A 11 -3.22 8.20 5.28
N GLU A 12 -3.88 9.07 4.53
CA GLU A 12 -3.20 10.14 3.79
C GLU A 12 -2.48 11.08 4.75
N ASN A 13 -3.15 11.54 5.81
CA ASN A 13 -2.53 12.37 6.86
C ASN A 13 -1.31 11.69 7.49
N PHE A 14 -1.39 10.38 7.75
CA PHE A 14 -0.24 9.64 8.26
C PHE A 14 0.96 9.71 7.29
N PHE A 15 0.73 9.64 5.99
CA PHE A 15 1.83 9.78 5.03
C PHE A 15 2.40 11.19 5.04
N ASP A 16 1.55 12.21 5.10
CA ASP A 16 1.97 13.62 5.11
C ASP A 16 2.75 13.98 6.39
N GLU A 17 2.36 13.44 7.53
CA GLU A 17 2.97 13.75 8.82
C GLU A 17 4.21 12.89 9.13
N VAL A 18 4.23 11.62 8.68
CA VAL A 18 5.29 10.66 9.04
C VAL A 18 6.29 10.45 7.92
N PHE A 19 5.84 10.35 6.67
CA PHE A 19 6.75 10.14 5.55
C PHE A 19 7.27 11.45 4.97
N THR A 20 7.80 12.28 5.84
CA THR A 20 8.33 13.60 5.47
C THR A 20 9.69 13.50 4.80
N PRO A 21 10.05 14.48 3.94
CA PRO A 21 11.41 14.64 3.46
C PRO A 21 12.42 14.71 4.62
N GLU A 22 13.64 14.25 4.40
CA GLU A 22 14.76 14.14 5.35
C GLU A 22 14.56 13.10 6.47
N PHE A 23 13.33 12.61 6.71
CA PHE A 23 13.07 11.48 7.61
C PHE A 23 12.87 10.16 6.86
N ALA A 24 11.94 10.13 5.92
CA ALA A 24 11.58 8.91 5.18
C ALA A 24 12.31 8.77 3.83
N PHE A 25 12.60 9.88 3.20
CA PHE A 25 13.31 9.97 1.93
C PHE A 25 13.93 11.35 1.74
N LYS A 26 14.78 11.49 0.71
CA LYS A 26 15.20 12.80 0.19
C LYS A 26 15.28 12.76 -1.31
N PHE A 27 15.18 13.92 -1.95
CA PHE A 27 15.43 14.04 -3.38
C PHE A 27 16.92 14.24 -3.65
N VAL A 28 17.45 13.46 -4.58
CA VAL A 28 18.82 13.59 -5.06
C VAL A 28 18.77 14.02 -6.52
N ASN A 29 19.38 15.16 -6.81
CA ASN A 29 19.46 15.66 -8.17
C ASN A 29 20.39 14.78 -9.00
N ILE A 30 19.88 14.25 -10.12
CA ILE A 30 20.70 13.58 -11.14
C ILE A 30 21.17 14.63 -12.15
N THR A 31 20.31 15.58 -12.46
CA THR A 31 20.58 16.71 -13.36
C THR A 31 20.04 18.00 -12.76
N LYS A 32 20.27 19.15 -13.42
CA LYS A 32 19.74 20.45 -12.96
C LYS A 32 18.20 20.49 -12.86
N ILE A 33 17.50 19.64 -13.61
CA ILE A 33 16.03 19.63 -13.71
C ILE A 33 15.39 18.31 -13.29
N TYR A 34 16.19 17.30 -12.94
CA TYR A 34 15.67 15.97 -12.61
C TYR A 34 16.24 15.45 -11.30
N ALA A 35 15.34 15.13 -10.37
CA ALA A 35 15.67 14.53 -9.07
C ALA A 35 14.93 13.22 -8.86
N ILE A 36 15.56 12.28 -8.20
CA ILE A 36 14.96 11.00 -7.80
C ILE A 36 14.88 10.89 -6.28
N PRO A 37 13.86 10.22 -5.76
CA PRO A 37 13.78 9.95 -4.33
C PRO A 37 14.81 8.90 -3.91
N LYS A 38 15.59 9.21 -2.88
CA LYS A 38 16.46 8.27 -2.18
C LYS A 38 15.76 7.84 -0.90
N PRO A 39 15.31 6.58 -0.80
CA PRO A 39 14.59 6.09 0.38
C PRO A 39 15.52 5.88 1.56
N PHE A 40 15.06 6.22 2.78
CA PHE A 40 15.79 6.02 4.02
C PHE A 40 15.34 4.78 4.80
N LEU A 41 14.13 4.27 4.57
CA LEU A 41 13.57 3.13 5.29
C LEU A 41 13.68 1.82 4.49
N LYS A 42 14.73 1.65 3.70
CA LYS A 42 14.94 0.46 2.86
C LYS A 42 15.02 -0.85 3.65
N ASP A 43 15.57 -0.81 4.85
CA ASP A 43 15.72 -1.94 5.76
C ASP A 43 14.42 -2.34 6.44
N LYS A 44 13.43 -1.45 6.45
CA LYS A 44 12.14 -1.72 7.06
C LYS A 44 11.25 -2.56 6.15
N GLN A 45 10.44 -3.40 6.81
CA GLN A 45 9.40 -4.18 6.13
C GLN A 45 8.04 -3.51 6.33
N VAL A 46 7.26 -3.49 5.26
CA VAL A 46 5.89 -3.01 5.28
C VAL A 46 4.95 -4.05 4.71
N ARG A 47 3.83 -4.25 5.37
CA ARG A 47 2.72 -5.07 4.89
C ARG A 47 1.43 -4.27 5.00
N THR A 48 0.63 -4.32 3.96
CA THR A 48 -0.59 -3.53 3.88
C THR A 48 -1.78 -4.37 3.45
N TYR A 49 -2.92 -4.07 4.03
CA TYR A 49 -4.20 -4.68 3.67
C TYR A 49 -5.18 -3.59 3.26
N ILE A 50 -5.64 -3.68 2.03
CA ILE A 50 -6.62 -2.75 1.46
C ILE A 50 -7.97 -3.46 1.39
N THR A 51 -8.99 -2.87 1.99
CA THR A 51 -10.37 -3.40 1.94
C THR A 51 -11.20 -2.57 0.98
N HIS A 52 -11.90 -3.26 0.08
CA HIS A 52 -12.78 -2.66 -0.92
C HIS A 52 -14.23 -3.03 -0.66
N GLY A 53 -15.13 -2.06 -0.84
CA GLY A 53 -16.57 -2.33 -0.95
C GLY A 53 -16.94 -2.89 -2.33
N ALA A 54 -16.16 -2.55 -3.35
CA ALA A 54 -16.36 -2.99 -4.74
C ALA A 54 -15.78 -4.38 -5.03
N PRO A 55 -16.31 -5.08 -6.04
CA PRO A 55 -15.72 -6.32 -6.54
C PRO A 55 -14.39 -6.07 -7.26
N ALA A 56 -13.56 -7.13 -7.36
CA ALA A 56 -12.21 -7.04 -7.90
C ALA A 56 -12.17 -6.64 -9.38
N LEU A 57 -13.04 -7.22 -10.20
CA LEU A 57 -12.95 -7.07 -11.66
C LEU A 57 -12.99 -5.63 -12.13
N PRO A 58 -14.01 -4.81 -11.80
CA PRO A 58 -14.03 -3.42 -12.27
C PRO A 58 -12.88 -2.59 -11.70
N VAL A 59 -12.45 -2.83 -10.46
CA VAL A 59 -11.35 -2.07 -9.85
C VAL A 59 -10.02 -2.37 -10.54
N ILE A 60 -9.77 -3.62 -10.89
CA ILE A 60 -8.52 -4.00 -11.56
C ILE A 60 -8.50 -3.57 -13.02
N THR A 61 -9.62 -3.67 -13.73
CA THR A 61 -9.70 -3.39 -15.17
C THR A 61 -9.98 -1.93 -15.48
N LEU A 62 -11.16 -1.42 -15.08
CA LEU A 62 -11.60 -0.06 -15.42
C LEU A 62 -10.81 1.03 -14.68
N TYR A 63 -10.46 0.76 -13.43
CA TYR A 63 -9.75 1.73 -12.57
C TYR A 63 -8.27 1.40 -12.40
N LEU A 64 -7.72 0.43 -13.19
CA LEU A 64 -6.31 0.06 -13.25
C LEU A 64 -5.68 -0.21 -11.87
N ASN A 65 -6.49 -0.70 -10.92
CA ASN A 65 -6.05 -0.91 -9.54
C ASN A 65 -5.36 0.32 -8.91
N SER A 66 -5.87 1.50 -9.21
CA SER A 66 -5.22 2.80 -8.94
C SER A 66 -4.83 3.01 -7.48
N VAL A 67 -5.63 2.53 -6.53
CA VAL A 67 -5.33 2.68 -5.09
C VAL A 67 -4.08 1.90 -4.71
N LYS A 68 -3.97 0.64 -5.11
CA LYS A 68 -2.78 -0.17 -4.85
C LYS A 68 -1.58 0.36 -5.63
N LEU A 69 -1.78 0.75 -6.88
CA LEU A 69 -0.74 1.30 -7.71
C LEU A 69 -0.14 2.58 -7.09
N ARG A 70 -1.01 3.54 -6.72
CA ARG A 70 -0.59 4.77 -6.06
C ARG A 70 0.16 4.49 -4.75
N LEU A 71 -0.36 3.59 -3.91
CA LEU A 71 0.26 3.27 -2.63
C LEU A 71 1.65 2.65 -2.80
N VAL A 72 1.77 1.65 -3.66
CA VAL A 72 3.03 0.92 -3.85
C VAL A 72 4.03 1.73 -4.67
N MET A 73 3.59 2.28 -5.80
CA MET A 73 4.47 2.98 -6.75
C MET A 73 4.68 4.46 -6.38
N GLY A 74 3.67 5.11 -5.81
CA GLY A 74 3.73 6.53 -5.46
C GLY A 74 4.26 6.80 -4.06
N VAL A 75 3.91 5.99 -3.05
CA VAL A 75 4.29 6.24 -1.66
C VAL A 75 5.41 5.32 -1.22
N PHE A 76 5.18 4.01 -1.24
CA PHE A 76 6.11 3.04 -0.66
C PHE A 76 7.44 2.94 -1.40
N SER A 77 7.46 3.14 -2.72
CA SER A 77 8.70 3.15 -3.48
C SER A 77 9.63 4.29 -3.06
N PHE A 78 9.08 5.45 -2.70
CA PHE A 78 9.85 6.60 -2.24
C PHE A 78 10.48 6.35 -0.87
N VAL A 79 9.75 5.69 0.01
CA VAL A 79 10.11 5.50 1.43
C VAL A 79 10.95 4.24 1.65
N PHE A 80 10.55 3.13 1.01
CA PHE A 80 11.15 1.79 1.21
C PHE A 80 12.00 1.32 0.01
N GLY A 81 12.04 2.11 -1.06
CA GLY A 81 12.70 1.74 -2.32
C GLY A 81 11.89 0.78 -3.19
N TRP A 82 12.34 0.61 -4.42
CA TRP A 82 11.70 -0.26 -5.40
C TRP A 82 11.93 -1.73 -5.07
N LYS A 83 10.88 -2.44 -4.61
CA LYS A 83 10.94 -3.86 -4.27
C LYS A 83 9.66 -4.55 -4.72
N LEU A 84 9.79 -5.70 -5.38
CA LEU A 84 8.64 -6.53 -5.75
C LEU A 84 7.83 -6.96 -4.51
N SER A 85 8.51 -7.12 -3.37
CA SER A 85 7.86 -7.46 -2.10
C SER A 85 6.81 -6.43 -1.64
N LEU A 86 6.95 -5.16 -2.00
CA LEU A 86 5.93 -4.14 -1.69
C LEU A 86 4.60 -4.47 -2.37
N TRP A 87 4.66 -4.91 -3.61
CA TRP A 87 3.47 -5.31 -4.35
C TRP A 87 2.83 -6.59 -3.79
N THR A 88 3.63 -7.61 -3.53
CA THR A 88 3.15 -8.91 -3.03
C THR A 88 2.68 -8.85 -1.58
N LYS A 89 3.29 -8.01 -0.74
CA LYS A 89 2.90 -7.77 0.66
C LYS A 89 1.73 -6.77 0.80
N THR A 90 1.33 -6.09 -0.26
CA THR A 90 0.11 -5.27 -0.28
C THR A 90 -1.04 -6.10 -0.81
N LYS A 91 -1.84 -6.66 0.09
CA LYS A 91 -3.00 -7.50 -0.24
C LYS A 91 -4.30 -6.71 -0.27
N GLN A 92 -5.23 -7.17 -1.08
CA GLN A 92 -6.54 -6.54 -1.25
C GLN A 92 -7.65 -7.52 -0.92
N PHE A 93 -8.65 -7.07 -0.19
CA PHE A 93 -9.86 -7.81 0.14
C PHE A 93 -11.07 -7.14 -0.51
N TRP A 94 -11.79 -7.90 -1.30
CA TRP A 94 -12.83 -7.42 -2.20
C TRP A 94 -14.23 -7.63 -1.65
N SER A 95 -15.14 -6.72 -1.99
CA SER A 95 -16.57 -6.80 -1.66
C SER A 95 -16.83 -7.06 -0.17
N VAL A 96 -16.01 -6.51 0.71
CA VAL A 96 -16.02 -6.85 2.14
C VAL A 96 -17.42 -6.73 2.79
N PRO A 97 -18.26 -5.72 2.49
CA PRO A 97 -19.60 -5.65 3.03
C PRO A 97 -20.56 -6.73 2.50
N ALA A 98 -20.34 -7.21 1.27
CA ALA A 98 -21.25 -8.12 0.57
C ALA A 98 -20.89 -9.60 0.69
N VAL A 99 -19.66 -9.93 1.11
CA VAL A 99 -19.23 -11.32 1.24
C VAL A 99 -19.75 -11.97 2.52
N SER A 100 -19.89 -13.30 2.49
CA SER A 100 -20.32 -14.09 3.65
C SER A 100 -19.37 -13.95 4.85
N GLU A 101 -19.88 -14.21 6.04
CA GLU A 101 -19.08 -14.21 7.28
C GLU A 101 -17.91 -15.20 7.21
N GLN A 102 -18.12 -16.37 6.61
CA GLN A 102 -17.04 -17.34 6.39
C GLN A 102 -15.90 -16.78 5.55
N LYS A 103 -16.23 -16.00 4.51
CA LYS A 103 -15.20 -15.35 3.66
C LYS A 103 -14.49 -14.23 4.41
N ARG A 104 -15.18 -13.44 5.22
CA ARG A 104 -14.55 -12.45 6.11
C ARG A 104 -13.61 -13.11 7.11
N LYS A 105 -14.01 -14.21 7.74
CA LYS A 105 -13.12 -15.01 8.61
C LYS A 105 -11.90 -15.55 7.87
N LYS A 106 -12.05 -15.94 6.59
CA LYS A 106 -10.91 -16.35 5.75
C LYS A 106 -9.94 -15.18 5.51
N TYR A 107 -10.43 -13.97 5.28
CA TYR A 107 -9.58 -12.78 5.16
C TYR A 107 -8.76 -12.54 6.45
N LEU A 108 -9.40 -12.62 7.62
CA LEU A 108 -8.71 -12.47 8.91
C LEU A 108 -7.66 -13.57 9.14
N ARG A 109 -7.95 -14.82 8.79
CA ARG A 109 -6.98 -15.92 8.85
C ARG A 109 -5.77 -15.66 7.94
N THR A 110 -6.00 -15.07 6.77
CA THR A 110 -4.92 -14.69 5.85
C THR A 110 -4.01 -13.64 6.49
N VAL A 111 -4.59 -12.61 7.12
CA VAL A 111 -3.83 -11.59 7.86
C VAL A 111 -2.99 -12.24 8.96
N ALA A 112 -3.62 -13.06 9.80
CA ALA A 112 -2.93 -13.74 10.91
C ALA A 112 -1.77 -14.63 10.43
N LYS A 113 -1.96 -15.37 9.33
CA LYS A 113 -0.92 -16.21 8.73
C LYS A 113 0.25 -15.38 8.20
N ASP A 114 -0.05 -14.28 7.54
CA ASP A 114 0.98 -13.40 6.98
C ASP A 114 1.82 -12.75 8.08
N ILE A 115 1.18 -12.26 9.15
CA ILE A 115 1.86 -11.67 10.30
C ILE A 115 2.77 -12.70 10.97
N LYS A 116 2.28 -13.92 11.21
CA LYS A 116 3.10 -15.00 11.76
C LYS A 116 4.32 -15.32 10.89
N LYS A 117 4.20 -15.20 9.57
CA LYS A 117 5.32 -15.41 8.63
C LYS A 117 6.35 -14.29 8.69
N ASP A 118 5.91 -13.07 8.89
CA ASP A 118 6.82 -11.90 8.91
C ASP A 118 7.59 -11.76 10.23
N ILE A 119 7.04 -12.30 11.34
CA ILE A 119 7.68 -12.26 12.68
C ILE A 119 8.76 -13.33 12.83
N LYS A 120 8.71 -14.39 12.04
CA LYS A 120 9.73 -15.44 12.00
C LYS A 120 10.99 -14.98 11.24
#